data_45f0933f4ac5709a6c01882040b1701e
#
_entry.id   45f0933f4ac5709a6c01882040b1701e
#
_cell.length_a   1.000
_cell.length_b   1.000
_cell.length_c   1.000
_cell.angle_alpha   90.00
_cell.angle_beta   90.00
_cell.angle_gamma   90.00
#
_symmetry.space_group_name_H-M   'P 1'
#
loop_
_entity.id
_entity.type
_entity.pdbx_description
1 polymer ?
#
loop_
_entity_poly.entity_id
_entity_poly.type
_entity_poly.pdbx_seq_one_letter_code
_entity_poly.pdbx_strand_id
1 'polypeptide(L)'
;LPAPEIDSLSLNALPDGESPDHTDQEDRLIDGDTSDFWSTQHYASPDYGGLKEGVGIRLQFAEPSTFKALTVTTARNNGGLIELRTVNEDGSPGEVLASGELVADGEVRLEAPEEMETDKVMLWIPELPPDSAQQGRFRARIAEIQAE
;
A
#
# COMPACT_ATOMS: atom_id res chain seq x y z
N LEU A 1 -2.16 18.57 17.02
CA LEU A 1 -2.91 17.96 15.93
C LEU A 1 -3.46 16.60 16.35
N PRO A 2 -4.58 16.17 15.77
CA PRO A 2 -5.17 14.88 16.10
C PRO A 2 -4.34 13.71 15.57
N ALA A 3 -4.65 12.50 16.05
CA ALA A 3 -4.16 11.27 15.45
C ALA A 3 -4.77 11.11 14.05
N PRO A 4 -4.05 10.49 13.10
CA PRO A 4 -4.56 10.38 11.74
C PRO A 4 -5.73 9.40 11.64
N GLU A 5 -6.70 9.77 10.82
CA GLU A 5 -7.83 8.92 10.49
C GLU A 5 -7.94 8.87 8.97
N ILE A 6 -7.86 7.69 8.38
CA ILE A 6 -7.94 7.54 6.93
C ILE A 6 -9.39 7.77 6.49
N ASP A 7 -9.61 8.83 5.73
CA ASP A 7 -10.91 9.23 5.23
C ASP A 7 -11.20 8.64 3.86
N SER A 8 -10.19 8.61 3.00
CA SER A 8 -10.30 8.08 1.64
C SER A 8 -8.96 7.57 1.16
N LEU A 9 -8.99 6.80 0.08
CA LEU A 9 -7.78 6.35 -0.57
C LEU A 9 -7.96 6.31 -2.08
N SER A 10 -6.83 6.32 -2.79
CA SER A 10 -6.84 6.16 -4.23
C SER A 10 -5.65 5.33 -4.67
N LEU A 11 -5.87 4.45 -5.64
CA LEU A 11 -4.82 3.64 -6.23
C LEU A 11 -4.16 4.43 -7.35
N ASN A 12 -2.83 4.37 -7.39
CA ASN A 12 -2.04 5.07 -8.38
C ASN A 12 -0.95 4.14 -8.90
N ALA A 13 -1.05 3.78 -10.17
CA ALA A 13 -0.06 2.95 -10.82
C ALA A 13 0.91 3.81 -11.64
N LEU A 14 2.17 3.45 -11.66
CA LEU A 14 3.17 4.09 -12.50
C LEU A 14 3.67 3.10 -13.57
N PRO A 15 4.02 3.58 -14.78
CA PRO A 15 3.99 4.97 -15.24
C PRO A 15 2.57 5.53 -15.41
N ASP A 16 2.46 6.84 -15.48
CA ASP A 16 1.19 7.53 -15.64
C ASP A 16 0.43 7.03 -16.86
N GLY A 17 -0.89 6.91 -16.70
CA GLY A 17 -1.77 6.45 -17.76
C GLY A 17 -2.11 4.97 -17.67
N GLU A 18 -1.42 4.20 -16.83
CA GLU A 18 -1.77 2.82 -16.58
C GLU A 18 -2.97 2.75 -15.62
N SER A 19 -3.85 1.77 -15.86
CA SER A 19 -5.00 1.59 -14.97
C SER A 19 -4.57 1.04 -13.62
N PRO A 20 -5.06 1.60 -12.52
CA PRO A 20 -4.83 1.05 -11.19
C PRO A 20 -5.41 -0.37 -11.07
N ASP A 21 -4.79 -1.17 -10.22
CA ASP A 21 -5.20 -2.56 -10.01
C ASP A 21 -6.42 -2.64 -9.09
N HIS A 22 -7.50 -3.24 -9.58
CA HIS A 22 -8.71 -3.56 -8.79
C HIS A 22 -9.26 -2.39 -7.97
N THR A 23 -9.53 -1.25 -8.63
CA THR A 23 -10.13 -0.09 -7.95
C THR A 23 -11.48 -0.38 -7.32
N ASP A 24 -12.20 -1.37 -7.83
CA ASP A 24 -13.48 -1.83 -7.27
C ASP A 24 -13.34 -2.50 -5.90
N GLN A 25 -12.11 -2.85 -5.49
CA GLN A 25 -11.81 -3.48 -4.21
C GLN A 25 -11.13 -2.53 -3.21
N GLU A 26 -10.92 -1.27 -3.57
CA GLU A 26 -10.13 -0.36 -2.73
C GLU A 26 -10.74 -0.13 -1.34
N ASP A 27 -12.05 -0.17 -1.21
CA ASP A 27 -12.74 -0.02 0.08
C ASP A 27 -12.38 -1.13 1.08
N ARG A 28 -11.96 -2.28 0.61
CA ARG A 28 -11.56 -3.41 1.46
C ARG A 28 -10.33 -3.10 2.30
N LEU A 29 -9.54 -2.11 1.91
CA LEU A 29 -8.33 -1.70 2.62
C LEU A 29 -8.63 -0.95 3.92
N ILE A 30 -9.81 -0.37 4.06
CA ILE A 30 -10.17 0.49 5.19
C ILE A 30 -11.57 0.18 5.75
N ASP A 31 -12.12 -1.01 5.49
CA ASP A 31 -13.46 -1.37 5.93
C ASP A 31 -13.52 -2.00 7.32
N GLY A 32 -12.37 -2.21 7.97
CA GLY A 32 -12.28 -2.83 9.28
C GLY A 32 -12.48 -4.34 9.28
N ASP A 33 -12.67 -4.96 8.12
CA ASP A 33 -12.91 -6.40 7.98
C ASP A 33 -11.66 -7.08 7.41
N THR A 34 -10.93 -7.79 8.26
CA THR A 34 -9.70 -8.49 7.86
C THR A 34 -9.98 -9.84 7.18
N SER A 35 -11.25 -10.22 7.04
CA SER A 35 -11.61 -11.45 6.33
C SER A 35 -11.66 -11.27 4.82
N ASP A 36 -11.75 -10.03 4.33
CA ASP A 36 -11.61 -9.71 2.92
C ASP A 36 -10.29 -9.00 2.66
N PHE A 37 -9.95 -8.79 1.40
CA PHE A 37 -8.70 -8.14 1.03
C PHE A 37 -8.80 -7.50 -0.35
N TRP A 38 -7.92 -6.50 -0.56
CA TRP A 38 -7.62 -5.97 -1.88
C TRP A 38 -6.40 -6.71 -2.44
N SER A 39 -6.36 -6.90 -3.75
CA SER A 39 -5.18 -7.47 -4.41
C SER A 39 -4.81 -6.68 -5.67
N THR A 40 -3.53 -6.74 -6.02
CA THR A 40 -3.09 -6.34 -7.35
C THR A 40 -3.61 -7.35 -8.38
N GLN A 41 -3.49 -7.04 -9.66
CA GLN A 41 -3.57 -8.05 -10.70
C GLN A 41 -2.42 -9.05 -10.49
N HIS A 42 -2.46 -10.21 -11.14
CA HIS A 42 -1.33 -11.10 -11.15
C HIS A 42 -0.42 -10.78 -12.36
N TYR A 43 0.87 -10.94 -12.16
CA TYR A 43 1.89 -10.61 -13.15
C TYR A 43 2.86 -11.78 -13.34
N ALA A 44 3.60 -11.75 -14.46
CA ALA A 44 4.55 -12.83 -14.80
C ALA A 44 5.86 -12.75 -14.02
N SER A 45 6.13 -11.61 -13.34
CA SER A 45 7.36 -11.39 -12.58
C SER A 45 7.12 -10.44 -11.42
N PRO A 46 8.03 -10.40 -10.41
CA PRO A 46 7.88 -9.50 -9.25
C PRO A 46 7.90 -8.02 -9.61
N ASP A 47 8.45 -7.64 -10.75
CA ASP A 47 8.53 -6.27 -11.23
C ASP A 47 7.34 -5.90 -12.14
N TYR A 48 6.18 -6.51 -11.90
CA TYR A 48 4.96 -6.25 -12.67
C TYR A 48 5.08 -6.64 -14.15
N GLY A 49 5.90 -7.65 -14.43
CA GLY A 49 6.12 -8.10 -15.81
C GLY A 49 6.79 -7.04 -16.68
N GLY A 50 7.43 -6.04 -16.07
CA GLY A 50 8.00 -4.91 -16.78
C GLY A 50 6.98 -3.88 -17.26
N LEU A 51 5.69 -4.02 -16.86
CA LEU A 51 4.60 -3.14 -17.31
C LEU A 51 4.44 -1.90 -16.45
N LYS A 52 4.85 -1.96 -15.17
CA LYS A 52 4.70 -0.90 -14.18
C LYS A 52 5.94 -0.78 -13.31
N GLU A 53 6.18 0.40 -12.76
CA GLU A 53 7.23 0.61 -11.77
C GLU A 53 6.77 0.14 -10.38
N GLY A 54 5.47 0.14 -10.13
CA GLY A 54 4.88 -0.26 -8.88
C GLY A 54 3.43 0.18 -8.79
N VAL A 55 2.81 -0.08 -7.65
CA VAL A 55 1.47 0.41 -7.34
C VAL A 55 1.54 1.21 -6.05
N GLY A 56 0.98 2.43 -6.08
CA GLY A 56 0.88 3.30 -4.93
C GLY A 56 -0.55 3.38 -4.44
N ILE A 57 -0.74 3.30 -3.13
CA ILE A 57 -2.01 3.52 -2.46
C ILE A 57 -1.88 4.82 -1.69
N ARG A 58 -2.53 5.89 -2.19
CA ARG A 58 -2.52 7.19 -1.53
C ARG A 58 -3.61 7.21 -0.48
N LEU A 59 -3.22 7.52 0.75
CA LEU A 59 -4.11 7.56 1.89
C LEU A 59 -4.32 9.02 2.30
N GLN A 60 -5.56 9.49 2.24
CA GLN A 60 -5.93 10.84 2.62
C GLN A 60 -6.54 10.82 4.01
N PHE A 61 -6.00 11.63 4.92
CA PHE A 61 -6.56 11.77 6.26
C PHE A 61 -7.72 12.77 6.25
N ALA A 62 -8.63 12.62 7.22
CA ALA A 62 -9.79 13.51 7.36
C ALA A 62 -9.37 14.96 7.56
N GLU A 63 -8.23 15.19 8.24
CA GLU A 63 -7.65 16.50 8.46
C GLU A 63 -6.14 16.37 8.67
N PRO A 64 -5.37 17.49 8.60
CA PRO A 64 -3.95 17.44 8.93
C PRO A 64 -3.74 16.84 10.32
N SER A 65 -2.82 15.90 10.44
CA SER A 65 -2.68 15.05 11.62
C SER A 65 -1.21 14.87 11.98
N THR A 66 -0.95 14.45 13.21
CA THR A 66 0.36 14.00 13.63
C THR A 66 0.49 12.52 13.30
N PHE A 67 1.32 12.21 12.32
CA PHE A 67 1.48 10.86 11.77
C PHE A 67 2.76 10.21 12.30
N LYS A 68 2.66 8.94 12.71
CA LYS A 68 3.80 8.16 13.21
C LYS A 68 4.08 6.92 12.37
N ALA A 69 3.05 6.17 12.00
CA ALA A 69 3.23 4.86 11.36
C ALA A 69 1.99 4.40 10.61
N LEU A 70 2.20 3.49 9.66
CA LEU A 70 1.14 2.68 9.07
C LEU A 70 1.27 1.25 9.57
N THR A 71 0.14 0.64 9.88
CA THR A 71 0.05 -0.80 10.13
C THR A 71 -0.69 -1.43 8.95
N VAL A 72 -0.02 -2.36 8.29
CA VAL A 72 -0.56 -3.06 7.13
C VAL A 72 -0.86 -4.49 7.51
N THR A 73 -2.13 -4.87 7.49
CA THR A 73 -2.55 -6.26 7.71
C THR A 73 -2.51 -6.98 6.37
N THR A 74 -1.66 -7.98 6.27
CA THR A 74 -1.42 -8.71 5.03
C THR A 74 -2.30 -9.95 4.93
N ALA A 75 -2.45 -10.47 3.73
CA ALA A 75 -3.25 -11.67 3.49
C ALA A 75 -2.57 -12.55 2.44
N ARG A 76 -2.22 -13.77 2.83
CA ARG A 76 -1.73 -14.81 1.91
C ARG A 76 -0.54 -14.39 1.04
N ASN A 77 0.34 -13.54 1.55
CA ASN A 77 1.55 -13.15 0.84
C ASN A 77 2.73 -14.00 1.32
N ASN A 78 3.75 -14.06 0.47
CA ASN A 78 4.95 -14.83 0.73
C ASN A 78 6.19 -14.00 0.40
N GLY A 79 6.25 -12.80 0.98
CA GLY A 79 7.33 -11.86 0.74
C GLY A 79 6.86 -10.66 -0.06
N GLY A 80 7.77 -10.09 -0.86
CA GLY A 80 7.52 -8.83 -1.57
C GLY A 80 7.89 -7.62 -0.73
N LEU A 81 8.07 -6.48 -1.38
CA LEU A 81 8.48 -5.24 -0.71
C LEU A 81 7.35 -4.24 -0.66
N ILE A 82 7.27 -3.53 0.46
CA ILE A 82 6.40 -2.36 0.60
C ILE A 82 7.20 -1.22 1.20
N GLU A 83 6.81 0.00 0.86
CA GLU A 83 7.44 1.21 1.36
C GLU A 83 6.39 2.22 1.80
N LEU A 84 6.65 2.89 2.92
CA LEU A 84 5.89 4.06 3.33
C LEU A 84 6.57 5.27 2.72
N ARG A 85 5.83 6.08 1.97
CA ARG A 85 6.36 7.25 1.29
C ARG A 85 5.52 8.49 1.55
N THR A 86 6.14 9.65 1.39
CA THR A 86 5.42 10.91 1.27
C THR A 86 4.77 10.97 -0.12
N VAL A 87 3.84 11.89 -0.29
CA VAL A 87 3.18 12.13 -1.57
C VAL A 87 3.61 13.47 -2.11
N ASN A 88 4.14 13.51 -3.34
CA ASN A 88 4.51 14.75 -4.00
C ASN A 88 3.27 15.55 -4.41
N GLU A 89 3.43 16.82 -4.74
CA GLU A 89 2.32 17.68 -5.14
C GLU A 89 1.56 17.16 -6.37
N ASP A 90 2.26 16.46 -7.26
CA ASP A 90 1.65 15.86 -8.45
C ASP A 90 1.03 14.49 -8.19
N GLY A 91 1.06 14.02 -6.94
CA GLY A 91 0.50 12.72 -6.55
C GLY A 91 1.45 11.55 -6.71
N SER A 92 2.66 11.76 -7.19
CA SER A 92 3.66 10.70 -7.35
C SER A 92 4.30 10.32 -6.01
N PRO A 93 4.94 9.12 -5.93
CA PRO A 93 5.64 8.71 -4.73
C PRO A 93 6.78 9.68 -4.39
N GLY A 94 6.84 10.10 -3.13
CA GLY A 94 7.87 11.00 -2.64
C GLY A 94 9.00 10.26 -1.94
N GLU A 95 9.45 10.81 -0.82
CA GLU A 95 10.56 10.24 -0.05
C GLU A 95 10.16 8.96 0.67
N VAL A 96 11.06 7.98 0.72
CA VAL A 96 10.86 6.75 1.48
C VAL A 96 11.05 7.04 2.96
N LEU A 97 10.02 6.79 3.76
CA LEU A 97 10.05 6.98 5.21
C LEU A 97 10.37 5.67 5.93
N ALA A 98 9.93 4.54 5.39
CA ALA A 98 10.15 3.22 5.95
C ALA A 98 9.97 2.17 4.87
N SER A 99 10.52 0.98 5.09
CA SER A 99 10.34 -0.15 4.18
C SER A 99 10.15 -1.44 4.98
N GLY A 100 9.53 -2.43 4.34
CA GLY A 100 9.28 -3.72 4.96
C GLY A 100 8.93 -4.76 3.93
N GLU A 101 8.64 -5.97 4.42
CA GLU A 101 8.21 -7.08 3.58
C GLU A 101 6.80 -7.50 3.96
N LEU A 102 6.02 -7.91 2.96
CA LEU A 102 4.73 -8.54 3.20
C LEU A 102 4.95 -9.94 3.74
N VAL A 103 4.32 -10.25 4.87
CA VAL A 103 4.40 -11.59 5.47
C VAL A 103 3.13 -12.37 5.16
N ALA A 104 3.18 -13.70 5.28
CA ALA A 104 2.10 -14.57 4.81
C ALA A 104 0.74 -14.23 5.44
N ASP A 105 0.68 -14.16 6.77
CA ASP A 105 -0.50 -13.75 7.53
C ASP A 105 -0.02 -12.98 8.75
N GLY A 106 -0.27 -11.69 8.80
CA GLY A 106 0.17 -10.89 9.92
C GLY A 106 0.13 -9.41 9.63
N GLU A 107 0.80 -8.66 10.48
CA GLU A 107 0.87 -7.22 10.38
C GLU A 107 2.29 -6.76 10.14
N VAL A 108 2.43 -5.74 9.29
CA VAL A 108 3.70 -5.04 9.07
C VAL A 108 3.50 -3.60 9.52
N ARG A 109 4.33 -3.14 10.45
CA ARG A 109 4.29 -1.75 10.92
C ARG A 109 5.42 -0.98 10.27
N LEU A 110 5.05 0.07 9.53
CA LEU A 110 5.99 0.95 8.85
C LEU A 110 6.03 2.27 9.61
N GLU A 111 7.09 2.48 10.38
CA GLU A 111 7.23 3.63 11.25
C GLU A 111 8.06 4.73 10.60
N ALA A 112 7.52 5.94 10.54
CA ALA A 112 8.27 7.10 10.06
C ALA A 112 9.45 7.38 10.99
N PRO A 113 10.60 7.89 10.48
CA PRO A 113 11.76 8.19 11.32
C PRO A 113 11.48 9.19 12.43
N GLU A 114 10.55 10.12 12.19
CA GLU A 114 10.10 11.12 13.15
C GLU A 114 8.61 11.34 12.98
N GLU A 115 7.94 11.77 14.05
CA GLU A 115 6.55 12.22 13.93
C GLU A 115 6.49 13.35 12.93
N MET A 116 5.48 13.35 12.07
CA MET A 116 5.32 14.38 11.06
C MET A 116 3.88 14.87 11.01
N GLU A 117 3.72 16.14 10.65
CA GLU A 117 2.40 16.71 10.41
C GLU A 117 2.11 16.56 8.92
N THR A 118 1.02 15.86 8.60
CA THR A 118 0.64 15.64 7.21
C THR A 118 -0.84 15.30 7.11
N ASP A 119 -1.41 15.49 5.94
CA ASP A 119 -2.77 15.08 5.64
C ASP A 119 -2.83 13.87 4.70
N LYS A 120 -1.68 13.37 4.26
CA LYS A 120 -1.63 12.21 3.35
C LYS A 120 -0.28 11.52 3.38
N VAL A 121 -0.31 10.22 3.13
CA VAL A 121 0.89 9.38 2.94
C VAL A 121 0.57 8.35 1.86
N MET A 122 1.60 7.62 1.42
CA MET A 122 1.45 6.58 0.40
C MET A 122 2.07 5.27 0.86
N LEU A 123 1.35 4.18 0.62
CA LEU A 123 1.92 2.84 0.66
C LEU A 123 2.31 2.47 -0.76
N TRP A 124 3.59 2.23 -0.99
CA TRP A 124 4.15 1.93 -2.30
C TRP A 124 4.58 0.45 -2.36
N ILE A 125 4.22 -0.24 -3.42
CA ILE A 125 4.53 -1.66 -3.62
C ILE A 125 5.43 -1.79 -4.85
N PRO A 126 6.78 -1.75 -4.68
CA PRO A 126 7.70 -1.83 -5.81
C PRO A 126 7.95 -3.24 -6.30
N GLU A 127 7.74 -4.24 -5.43
CA GLU A 127 8.04 -5.63 -5.76
C GLU A 127 6.96 -6.54 -5.22
N LEU A 128 6.39 -7.39 -6.07
CA LEU A 128 5.32 -8.31 -5.73
C LEU A 128 5.83 -9.62 -5.15
N PRO A 129 5.11 -10.22 -4.18
CA PRO A 129 5.41 -11.58 -3.72
C PRO A 129 4.89 -12.61 -4.73
N PRO A 130 5.41 -13.85 -4.67
CA PRO A 130 4.80 -14.96 -5.40
C PRO A 130 3.34 -15.13 -4.99
N ASP A 131 2.47 -15.41 -5.95
CA ASP A 131 1.05 -15.64 -5.68
C ASP A 131 0.86 -17.01 -5.06
N SER A 132 0.32 -17.06 -3.83
CA SER A 132 0.08 -18.31 -3.12
C SER A 132 -1.02 -19.18 -3.76
N ALA A 133 -1.86 -18.58 -4.60
CA ALA A 133 -2.96 -19.28 -5.26
C ALA A 133 -2.67 -19.69 -6.70
N GLN A 134 -1.61 -19.16 -7.32
CA GLN A 134 -1.32 -19.39 -8.73
C GLN A 134 0.18 -19.47 -8.98
N GLN A 135 0.66 -20.68 -9.21
CA GLN A 135 2.08 -20.93 -9.45
C GLN A 135 2.58 -20.17 -10.69
N GLY A 136 3.76 -19.57 -10.59
CA GLY A 136 4.37 -18.85 -11.69
C GLY A 136 3.83 -17.43 -11.88
N ARG A 137 3.00 -16.95 -10.95
CA ARG A 137 2.46 -15.58 -10.97
C ARG A 137 2.83 -14.84 -9.69
N PHE A 138 2.71 -13.51 -9.74
CA PHE A 138 3.07 -12.63 -8.64
C PHE A 138 1.91 -11.67 -8.37
N ARG A 139 1.55 -11.52 -7.10
CA ARG A 139 0.40 -10.72 -6.67
C ARG A 139 0.55 -10.35 -5.21
N ALA A 140 0.24 -9.10 -4.86
CA ALA A 140 0.17 -8.65 -3.47
C ALA A 140 -1.29 -8.60 -3.01
N ARG A 141 -1.54 -8.99 -1.75
CA ARG A 141 -2.85 -8.92 -1.11
C ARG A 141 -2.71 -8.19 0.21
N ILE A 142 -3.62 -7.26 0.46
CA ILE A 142 -3.64 -6.47 1.71
C ILE A 142 -5.06 -6.47 2.25
N ALA A 143 -5.22 -6.84 3.52
CA ALA A 143 -6.53 -6.92 4.15
C ALA A 143 -6.97 -5.61 4.77
N GLU A 144 -6.04 -4.86 5.38
CA GLU A 144 -6.39 -3.61 6.07
C GLU A 144 -5.17 -2.70 6.19
N ILE A 145 -5.40 -1.39 6.17
CA ILE A 145 -4.38 -0.37 6.42
C ILE A 145 -4.90 0.56 7.51
N GLN A 146 -4.09 0.78 8.54
CA GLN A 146 -4.41 1.68 9.63
C GLN A 146 -3.27 2.67 9.82
N ALA A 147 -3.61 3.90 10.21
CA ALA A 147 -2.64 4.95 10.49
C ALA A 147 -2.62 5.29 11.98
N GLU A 148 -1.43 5.63 12.50
CA GLU A 148 -1.25 6.13 13.87
C GLU A 148 -0.34 7.37 13.89
#